data_21fb65c822ab20225bccd5d71ba59a30
#
_entry.id   21fb65c822ab20225bccd5d71ba59a30
#
_cell.length_a   1.000
_cell.length_b   1.000
_cell.length_c   1.000
_cell.angle_alpha   90.00
_cell.angle_beta   90.00
_cell.angle_gamma   90.00
#
_symmetry.space_group_name_H-M   'P 1'
#
loop_
_entity.id
_entity.type
_entity.pdbx_description
1 polymer ?
#
loop_
_entity_poly.entity_id
_entity_poly.type
_entity_poly.pdbx_seq_one_letter_code
_entity_poly.pdbx_strand_id
1 'polypeptide(L)'
;MTIAARLEQHLNARGLPFDTVPHPYAATATECAEAAHVPGDHLAKSVLIHMEEGPMLAVLPSNHQVDLSALQAMMHRRLGLAAESEMRELFDDCDLGAAPAVGQAYDVRTVLDNSLTGLDKIWFEAGDHKTLVEMRGKDFDTLMQGAEHGSFCCLH
;
A
#
# COMPACT_ATOMS: atom_id res chain seq x y z
N MET A 1 -7.47 7.90 17.55
CA MET A 1 -6.73 7.01 16.64
C MET A 1 -7.70 6.40 15.65
N THR A 2 -7.40 6.53 14.41
CA THR A 2 -8.31 6.09 13.35
C THR A 2 -7.63 5.15 12.38
N ILE A 3 -8.28 4.03 12.15
CA ILE A 3 -7.96 3.11 11.08
C ILE A 3 -9.17 3.05 10.15
N ALA A 4 -8.95 3.05 8.85
CA ALA A 4 -10.04 2.97 7.87
C ALA A 4 -10.90 1.73 8.15
N ALA A 5 -12.21 1.91 8.17
CA ALA A 5 -13.13 0.85 8.59
C ALA A 5 -13.05 -0.40 7.72
N ARG A 6 -12.93 -0.24 6.41
CA ARG A 6 -12.82 -1.38 5.49
C ARG A 6 -11.52 -2.15 5.69
N LEU A 7 -10.42 -1.44 5.97
CA LEU A 7 -9.15 -2.07 6.29
C LEU A 7 -9.26 -2.89 7.57
N GLU A 8 -9.78 -2.31 8.63
CA GLU A 8 -9.93 -2.98 9.91
C GLU A 8 -10.79 -4.24 9.79
N GLN A 9 -11.92 -4.12 9.11
CA GLN A 9 -12.81 -5.27 8.88
C GLN A 9 -12.10 -6.39 8.11
N HIS A 10 -11.33 -6.03 7.10
CA HIS A 10 -10.61 -7.02 6.29
C HIS A 10 -9.56 -7.77 7.11
N LEU A 11 -8.75 -7.04 7.89
CA LEU A 11 -7.72 -7.65 8.73
C LEU A 11 -8.33 -8.55 9.80
N ASN A 12 -9.40 -8.10 10.45
CA ASN A 12 -10.08 -8.88 11.47
C ASN A 12 -10.75 -10.12 10.89
N ALA A 13 -11.37 -10.00 9.71
CA ALA A 13 -11.99 -11.13 9.03
C ALA A 13 -10.98 -12.22 8.64
N ARG A 14 -9.73 -11.82 8.38
CA ARG A 14 -8.64 -12.74 8.06
C ARG A 14 -7.93 -13.27 9.30
N GLY A 15 -8.27 -12.75 10.49
CA GLY A 15 -7.62 -13.17 11.73
C GLY A 15 -6.14 -12.77 11.80
N LEU A 16 -5.73 -11.72 11.10
CA LEU A 16 -4.34 -11.29 11.08
C LEU A 16 -4.08 -10.26 12.18
N PRO A 17 -3.14 -10.52 13.09
CA PRO A 17 -2.83 -9.57 14.15
C PRO A 17 -2.08 -8.36 13.62
N PHE A 18 -2.39 -7.19 14.17
CA PHE A 18 -1.73 -5.94 13.82
C PHE A 18 -1.78 -4.98 14.99
N ASP A 19 -0.86 -4.02 14.97
CA ASP A 19 -0.85 -2.89 15.90
C ASP A 19 -1.03 -1.60 15.14
N THR A 20 -1.42 -0.54 15.83
CA THR A 20 -1.47 0.81 15.26
C THR A 20 -0.40 1.66 15.90
N VAL A 21 0.29 2.46 15.08
CA VAL A 21 1.39 3.31 15.52
C VAL A 21 1.03 4.76 15.18
N PRO A 22 0.72 5.59 16.19
CA PRO A 22 0.44 7.00 15.94
C PRO A 22 1.75 7.75 15.65
N HIS A 23 1.66 8.77 14.82
CA HIS A 23 2.78 9.65 14.51
C HIS A 23 2.24 11.06 14.20
N PRO A 24 3.09 12.11 14.24
CA PRO A 24 2.69 13.44 13.80
C PRO A 24 2.22 13.42 12.34
N TYR A 25 1.30 14.31 12.00
CA TYR A 25 0.78 14.38 10.64
C TYR A 25 1.94 14.42 9.62
N ALA A 26 1.82 13.63 8.57
CA ALA A 26 2.78 13.57 7.48
C ALA A 26 2.04 13.31 6.18
N ALA A 27 2.27 14.16 5.18
CA ALA A 27 1.49 14.14 3.94
C ALA A 27 1.95 13.05 2.96
N THR A 28 3.21 12.65 3.01
CA THR A 28 3.79 11.66 2.08
C THR A 28 4.29 10.44 2.83
N ALA A 29 4.44 9.33 2.10
CA ALA A 29 4.95 8.09 2.67
C ALA A 29 6.37 8.27 3.23
N THR A 30 7.24 9.01 2.53
CA THR A 30 8.59 9.30 3.01
C THR A 30 8.56 10.07 4.32
N GLU A 31 7.72 11.10 4.40
CA GLU A 31 7.55 11.87 5.63
C GLU A 31 6.95 11.03 6.76
N CYS A 32 6.03 10.13 6.45
CA CYS A 32 5.48 9.18 7.43
C CYS A 32 6.55 8.28 8.02
N ALA A 33 7.45 7.75 7.19
CA ALA A 33 8.54 6.91 7.65
C ALA A 33 9.44 7.68 8.63
N GLU A 34 9.77 8.94 8.31
CA GLU A 34 10.57 9.79 9.18
C GLU A 34 9.84 10.10 10.50
N ALA A 35 8.58 10.51 10.42
CA ALA A 35 7.77 10.89 11.58
C ALA A 35 7.56 9.72 12.54
N ALA A 36 7.40 8.52 12.02
CA ALA A 36 7.17 7.31 12.82
C ALA A 36 8.47 6.59 13.20
N HIS A 37 9.63 7.06 12.72
CA HIS A 37 10.93 6.44 12.95
C HIS A 37 11.00 4.98 12.47
N VAL A 38 10.44 4.72 11.27
CA VAL A 38 10.49 3.39 10.66
C VAL A 38 11.34 3.42 9.39
N PRO A 39 12.00 2.29 9.03
CA PRO A 39 12.77 2.25 7.79
C PRO A 39 11.88 2.42 6.57
N GLY A 40 12.28 3.28 5.63
CA GLY A 40 11.49 3.55 4.43
C GLY A 40 11.27 2.32 3.54
N ASP A 41 12.23 1.40 3.52
CA ASP A 41 12.12 0.14 2.77
C ASP A 41 11.22 -0.90 3.45
N HIS A 42 10.76 -0.64 4.67
CA HIS A 42 9.80 -1.46 5.40
C HIS A 42 8.42 -0.80 5.52
N LEU A 43 8.26 0.41 5.02
CA LEU A 43 6.96 1.08 4.93
C LEU A 43 6.41 0.92 3.53
N ALA A 44 5.31 0.17 3.40
CA ALA A 44 4.66 -0.04 2.12
C ALA A 44 3.75 1.14 1.78
N LYS A 45 3.91 1.68 0.59
CA LYS A 45 3.00 2.69 0.05
C LYS A 45 2.18 2.11 -1.09
N SER A 46 1.06 2.74 -1.39
CA SER A 46 0.18 2.34 -2.47
C SER A 46 0.14 3.42 -3.55
N VAL A 47 0.16 2.98 -4.79
CA VAL A 47 0.00 3.86 -5.95
C VAL A 47 -1.08 3.26 -6.82
N LEU A 48 -2.16 4.00 -7.06
CA LEU A 48 -3.25 3.50 -7.90
C LEU A 48 -2.88 3.64 -9.37
N ILE A 49 -3.00 2.55 -10.10
CA ILE A 49 -2.65 2.44 -11.51
C ILE A 49 -3.94 2.35 -12.32
N HIS A 50 -4.01 3.13 -13.39
CA HIS A 50 -5.11 3.07 -14.34
C HIS A 50 -4.77 2.12 -15.46
N MET A 51 -5.66 1.17 -15.72
CA MET A 51 -5.59 0.26 -16.86
C MET A 51 -6.95 0.24 -17.56
N GLU A 52 -6.97 -0.15 -18.82
CA GLU A 52 -8.21 -0.26 -19.58
C GLU A 52 -9.23 -1.20 -18.90
N GLU A 53 -8.74 -2.28 -18.30
CA GLU A 53 -9.58 -3.27 -17.63
C GLU A 53 -10.07 -2.83 -16.25
N GLY A 54 -9.57 -1.73 -15.72
CA GLY A 54 -9.92 -1.21 -14.41
C GLY A 54 -8.70 -0.85 -13.58
N PRO A 55 -8.89 -0.35 -12.36
CA PRO A 55 -7.79 0.09 -11.51
C PRO A 55 -7.01 -1.08 -10.91
N MET A 56 -5.75 -0.83 -10.61
CA MET A 56 -4.86 -1.77 -9.92
C MET A 56 -4.04 -0.99 -8.91
N LEU A 57 -3.88 -1.54 -7.71
CA LEU A 57 -3.05 -0.92 -6.68
C LEU A 57 -1.65 -1.52 -6.72
N ALA A 58 -0.65 -0.68 -6.97
CA ALA A 58 0.75 -1.07 -6.89
C ALA A 58 1.25 -0.79 -5.48
N VAL A 59 1.84 -1.80 -4.85
CA VAL A 59 2.35 -1.73 -3.47
C VAL A 59 3.86 -1.89 -3.51
N LEU A 60 4.58 -0.89 -2.98
CA LEU A 60 6.03 -0.81 -3.05
C LEU A 60 6.59 -0.06 -1.85
N PRO A 61 7.91 -0.13 -1.60
CA PRO A 61 8.49 0.61 -0.47
C PRO A 61 8.36 2.13 -0.61
N SER A 62 8.19 2.81 0.50
CA SER A 62 7.99 4.27 0.54
C SER A 62 9.12 5.07 -0.08
N ASN A 63 10.34 4.56 -0.05
CA ASN A 63 11.53 5.23 -0.61
C ASN A 63 11.82 4.84 -2.05
N HIS A 64 10.85 4.25 -2.74
CA HIS A 64 10.95 3.88 -4.16
C HIS A 64 9.85 4.54 -4.97
N GLN A 65 10.01 4.53 -6.28
CA GLN A 65 8.99 4.98 -7.23
C GLN A 65 8.59 3.83 -8.14
N VAL A 66 7.35 3.87 -8.65
CA VAL A 66 6.91 2.89 -9.64
C VAL A 66 7.65 3.14 -10.95
N ASP A 67 8.28 2.10 -11.47
CA ASP A 67 8.79 2.09 -12.84
C ASP A 67 7.66 1.62 -13.75
N LEU A 68 6.97 2.58 -14.38
CA LEU A 68 5.81 2.27 -15.22
C LEU A 68 6.19 1.39 -16.39
N SER A 69 7.38 1.56 -16.96
CA SER A 69 7.84 0.71 -18.07
C SER A 69 8.02 -0.74 -17.65
N ALA A 70 8.61 -0.96 -16.48
CA ALA A 70 8.77 -2.31 -15.94
C ALA A 70 7.41 -2.93 -15.63
N LEU A 71 6.50 -2.17 -15.06
CA LEU A 71 5.16 -2.65 -14.73
C LEU A 71 4.36 -2.98 -16.00
N GLN A 72 4.44 -2.15 -17.04
CA GLN A 72 3.82 -2.43 -18.33
C GLN A 72 4.35 -3.72 -18.96
N ALA A 73 5.65 -3.92 -18.91
CA ALA A 73 6.27 -5.15 -19.42
C ALA A 73 5.80 -6.38 -18.65
N MET A 74 5.73 -6.27 -17.34
CA MET A 74 5.27 -7.36 -16.47
C MET A 74 3.81 -7.71 -16.72
N MET A 75 2.95 -6.70 -16.86
CA MET A 75 1.50 -6.89 -17.02
C MET A 75 1.08 -7.13 -18.48
N HIS A 76 1.97 -6.86 -19.44
CA HIS A 76 1.67 -6.91 -20.89
C HIS A 76 0.50 -6.01 -21.28
N ARG A 77 0.41 -4.82 -20.67
CA ARG A 77 -0.69 -3.88 -20.87
C ARG A 77 -0.19 -2.44 -20.80
N ARG A 78 -0.94 -1.55 -21.45
CA ARG A 78 -0.76 -0.13 -21.25
C ARG A 78 -1.33 0.26 -19.92
N LEU A 79 -0.62 1.10 -19.17
CA LEU A 79 -1.08 1.59 -17.91
C LEU A 79 -0.47 2.97 -17.62
N GLY A 80 -1.06 3.66 -16.67
CA GLY A 80 -0.62 4.98 -16.23
C GLY A 80 -1.05 5.22 -14.80
N LEU A 81 -0.72 6.37 -14.27
CA LEU A 81 -1.19 6.74 -12.92
C LEU A 81 -2.67 7.08 -12.97
N ALA A 82 -3.42 6.63 -11.98
CA ALA A 82 -4.83 6.93 -11.86
C ALA A 82 -5.03 8.38 -11.40
N ALA A 83 -6.19 8.94 -11.74
CA ALA A 83 -6.57 10.28 -11.28
C ALA A 83 -6.93 10.26 -9.80
N GLU A 84 -6.77 11.41 -9.12
CA GLU A 84 -7.17 11.56 -7.71
C GLU A 84 -8.64 11.20 -7.49
N SER A 85 -9.52 11.50 -8.46
CA SER A 85 -10.93 11.17 -8.37
C SER A 85 -11.19 9.67 -8.28
N GLU A 86 -10.41 8.85 -9.01
CA GLU A 86 -10.50 7.40 -8.91
C GLU A 86 -10.06 6.92 -7.52
N MET A 87 -9.01 7.53 -7.00
CA MET A 87 -8.49 7.21 -5.67
C MET A 87 -9.54 7.51 -4.59
N ARG A 88 -10.19 8.67 -4.66
CA ARG A 88 -11.23 9.08 -3.71
C ARG A 88 -12.45 8.16 -3.73
N GLU A 89 -12.84 7.71 -4.91
CA GLU A 89 -13.98 6.80 -5.04
C GLU A 89 -13.69 5.42 -4.44
N LEU A 90 -12.50 4.90 -4.68
CA LEU A 90 -12.13 3.56 -4.22
C LEU A 90 -11.79 3.52 -2.73
N PHE A 91 -11.13 4.55 -2.24
CA PHE A 91 -10.68 4.65 -0.84
C PHE A 91 -11.44 5.76 -0.11
N ASP A 92 -12.77 5.66 -0.12
CA ASP A 92 -13.66 6.71 0.37
C ASP A 92 -13.66 6.87 1.90
N ASP A 93 -13.12 5.91 2.63
CA ASP A 93 -12.94 5.98 4.09
C ASP A 93 -11.53 6.43 4.49
N CYS A 94 -10.74 6.93 3.54
CA CYS A 94 -9.36 7.37 3.76
C CYS A 94 -9.19 8.82 3.33
N ASP A 95 -8.25 9.51 3.95
CA ASP A 95 -7.78 10.81 3.47
C ASP A 95 -6.96 10.60 2.19
N LEU A 96 -7.01 11.57 1.29
CA LEU A 96 -6.27 11.49 0.04
C LEU A 96 -4.77 11.38 0.32
N GLY A 97 -4.13 10.40 -0.31
CA GLY A 97 -2.70 10.13 -0.13
C GLY A 97 -2.37 9.23 1.06
N ALA A 98 -3.37 8.83 1.87
CA ALA A 98 -3.18 7.96 3.02
C ALA A 98 -3.81 6.58 2.84
N ALA A 99 -4.05 6.17 1.60
CA ALA A 99 -4.67 4.88 1.32
C ALA A 99 -3.78 3.73 1.79
N PRO A 100 -4.36 2.72 2.46
CA PRO A 100 -3.60 1.55 2.89
C PRO A 100 -3.07 0.74 1.71
N ALA A 101 -1.96 0.05 1.95
CA ALA A 101 -1.34 -0.81 0.93
C ALA A 101 -2.02 -2.18 0.84
N VAL A 102 -3.34 -2.22 0.92
CA VAL A 102 -4.15 -3.45 0.93
C VAL A 102 -5.33 -3.26 0.01
N GLY A 103 -5.11 -3.48 -1.29
CA GLY A 103 -6.18 -3.35 -2.29
C GLY A 103 -7.30 -4.35 -2.07
N GLN A 104 -7.00 -5.50 -1.49
CA GLN A 104 -7.98 -6.55 -1.22
C GLN A 104 -9.11 -6.08 -0.30
N ALA A 105 -8.82 -5.15 0.61
CA ALA A 105 -9.84 -4.59 1.49
C ALA A 105 -10.85 -3.71 0.74
N TYR A 106 -10.50 -3.29 -0.47
CA TYR A 106 -11.30 -2.38 -1.30
C TYR A 106 -11.70 -3.00 -2.63
N ASP A 107 -11.57 -4.31 -2.75
CA ASP A 107 -11.86 -5.06 -3.97
C ASP A 107 -11.09 -4.53 -5.19
N VAL A 108 -9.85 -4.09 -4.97
CA VAL A 108 -8.97 -3.58 -6.01
C VAL A 108 -7.86 -4.60 -6.27
N ARG A 109 -7.65 -4.93 -7.55
CA ARG A 109 -6.55 -5.79 -7.95
C ARG A 109 -5.23 -5.20 -7.42
N THR A 110 -4.37 -6.04 -6.87
CA THR A 110 -3.14 -5.59 -6.20
C THR A 110 -1.93 -6.28 -6.82
N VAL A 111 -0.87 -5.51 -7.04
CA VAL A 111 0.43 -6.03 -7.43
C VAL A 111 1.47 -5.58 -6.40
N LEU A 112 2.27 -6.55 -5.92
CA LEU A 112 3.23 -6.32 -4.84
C LEU A 112 4.65 -6.37 -5.39
N ASP A 113 5.45 -5.37 -5.07
CA ASP A 113 6.87 -5.42 -5.40
C ASP A 113 7.59 -6.45 -4.52
N ASN A 114 8.47 -7.25 -5.12
CA ASN A 114 9.15 -8.34 -4.43
C ASN A 114 10.00 -7.88 -3.25
N SER A 115 10.44 -6.63 -3.24
CA SER A 115 11.25 -6.10 -2.14
C SER A 115 10.50 -6.03 -0.81
N LEU A 116 9.17 -6.12 -0.81
CA LEU A 116 8.36 -6.14 0.40
C LEU A 116 8.05 -7.55 0.90
N THR A 117 8.53 -8.58 0.25
CA THR A 117 8.33 -9.97 0.70
C THR A 117 9.46 -10.41 1.62
N GLY A 118 9.16 -11.29 2.57
CA GLY A 118 10.15 -11.88 3.44
C GLY A 118 10.74 -10.94 4.49
N LEU A 119 10.12 -9.81 4.74
CA LEU A 119 10.54 -8.87 5.79
C LEU A 119 10.11 -9.39 7.16
N ASP A 120 10.83 -9.00 8.21
CA ASP A 120 10.45 -9.34 9.58
C ASP A 120 9.25 -8.53 10.05
N LYS A 121 9.19 -7.27 9.67
CA LYS A 121 8.13 -6.35 10.06
C LYS A 121 7.84 -5.36 8.94
N ILE A 122 6.59 -4.96 8.80
CA ILE A 122 6.15 -4.03 7.77
C ILE A 122 5.13 -3.04 8.35
N TRP A 123 5.13 -1.84 7.82
CA TRP A 123 4.17 -0.79 8.16
C TRP A 123 3.48 -0.28 6.91
N PHE A 124 2.26 0.22 7.05
CA PHE A 124 1.56 0.93 5.98
C PHE A 124 0.52 1.89 6.58
N GLU A 125 0.05 2.83 5.77
CA GLU A 125 -0.89 3.84 6.25
C GLU A 125 -2.24 3.23 6.61
N ALA A 126 -2.84 3.78 7.68
CA ALA A 126 -4.15 3.34 8.17
C ALA A 126 -5.30 4.16 7.56
N GLY A 127 -5.03 5.32 6.96
CA GLY A 127 -6.02 6.12 6.26
C GLY A 127 -6.12 7.58 6.67
N ASP A 128 -5.34 8.07 7.63
CA ASP A 128 -5.51 9.42 8.17
C ASP A 128 -4.25 10.30 8.21
N HIS A 129 -3.15 9.89 7.61
CA HIS A 129 -1.86 10.57 7.67
C HIS A 129 -1.24 10.70 9.07
N LYS A 130 -1.80 10.06 10.07
CA LYS A 130 -1.36 10.15 11.48
C LYS A 130 -1.16 8.79 12.13
N THR A 131 -1.55 7.72 11.45
CA THR A 131 -1.54 6.38 12.01
C THR A 131 -1.00 5.40 10.98
N LEU A 132 -0.08 4.54 11.42
CA LEU A 132 0.38 3.40 10.62
C LEU A 132 -0.15 2.11 11.21
N VAL A 133 -0.38 1.13 10.37
CA VAL A 133 -0.58 -0.26 10.76
C VAL A 133 0.79 -0.93 10.77
N GLU A 134 1.07 -1.68 11.83
CA GLU A 134 2.29 -2.46 11.97
C GLU A 134 1.93 -3.94 11.99
N MET A 135 2.59 -4.74 11.17
CA MET A 135 2.35 -6.18 11.08
C MET A 135 3.68 -6.92 11.02
N ARG A 136 3.66 -8.18 11.45
CA ARG A 136 4.79 -9.07 11.15
C ARG A 136 4.82 -9.33 9.64
N GLY A 137 6.01 -9.42 9.08
CA GLY A 137 6.19 -9.64 7.63
C GLY A 137 5.48 -10.89 7.14
N LYS A 138 5.50 -11.98 7.92
CA LYS A 138 4.82 -13.22 7.54
C LYS A 138 3.30 -13.06 7.47
N ASP A 139 2.71 -12.21 8.30
CA ASP A 139 1.28 -11.94 8.26
C ASP A 139 0.94 -11.08 7.06
N PHE A 140 1.80 -10.14 6.72
CA PHE A 140 1.65 -9.35 5.48
C PHE A 140 1.79 -10.24 4.24
N ASP A 141 2.74 -11.16 4.25
CA ASP A 141 2.89 -12.13 3.14
C ASP A 141 1.61 -12.96 2.98
N THR A 142 1.01 -13.37 4.08
CA THR A 142 -0.29 -14.08 4.07
C THR A 142 -1.39 -13.19 3.50
N LEU A 143 -1.44 -11.93 3.91
CA LEU A 143 -2.41 -10.95 3.43
C LEU A 143 -2.30 -10.76 1.92
N MET A 144 -1.08 -10.82 1.39
CA MET A 144 -0.78 -10.62 -0.04
C MET A 144 -0.79 -11.90 -0.87
N GLN A 145 -1.20 -13.04 -0.30
CA GLN A 145 -1.39 -14.26 -1.08
C GLN A 145 -2.48 -14.01 -2.11
N GLY A 146 -2.22 -14.40 -3.35
CA GLY A 146 -3.13 -14.17 -4.45
C GLY A 146 -2.91 -12.84 -5.18
N ALA A 147 -2.16 -11.89 -4.60
CA ALA A 147 -1.72 -10.71 -5.34
C ALA A 147 -0.62 -11.10 -6.33
N GLU A 148 -0.54 -10.36 -7.43
CA GLU A 148 0.56 -10.56 -8.36
C GLU A 148 1.85 -9.99 -7.76
N HIS A 149 2.98 -10.60 -8.06
CA HIS A 149 4.29 -10.20 -7.54
C HIS A 149 5.25 -9.94 -8.69
N GLY A 150 6.12 -8.98 -8.53
CA GLY A 150 7.14 -8.69 -9.52
C GLY A 150 8.10 -7.59 -9.05
N SER A 151 9.02 -7.21 -9.92
CA SER A 151 9.96 -6.13 -9.65
C SER A 151 9.62 -4.95 -10.56
N PHE A 152 9.10 -3.88 -9.99
CA PHE A 152 8.63 -2.72 -10.76
C PHE A 152 8.92 -1.39 -10.09
N CYS A 153 9.83 -1.34 -9.14
CA CYS A 153 10.18 -0.08 -8.48
C CYS A 153 11.66 0.24 -8.64
N CYS A 154 11.98 1.52 -8.52
CA CYS A 154 13.34 2.02 -8.53
C CYS A 154 13.51 3.03 -7.39
N LEU A 155 14.76 3.21 -6.92
CA LEU A 155 15.06 4.17 -5.87
C LEU A 155 14.74 5.60 -6.30
N HIS A 156 14.28 6.38 -5.38
CA HIS A 156 14.09 7.83 -5.57
C HIS A 156 15.41 8.53 -5.87
#